data_e370dcb3ae4e21a073cb75161106d976
#
_entry.id   e370dcb3ae4e21a073cb75161106d976
#
_cell.length_a   1.000
_cell.length_b   1.000
_cell.length_c   1.000
_cell.angle_alpha   90.00
_cell.angle_beta   90.00
_cell.angle_gamma   90.00
#
_symmetry.space_group_name_H-M   'P 1'
#
loop_
_entity.id
_entity.type
_entity.pdbx_description
1 polymer ?
#
loop_
_entity_poly.entity_id
_entity_poly.type
_entity_poly.pdbx_seq_one_letter_code
_entity_poly.pdbx_strand_id
1 'polypeptide(L)'
;FREAMVQYSAPLGLDENWIYGLIRQESRFIMDARSSVGASGLMQLMPGTAKWVAKQTGRADYRGGAQVAQTDLNTHFGAFYFKYWLDRLDRMPALAAAAYNAGPGRAQAWRPGTPLEGAIWVETIPFNETRDYVKKVLANAVIYGQSFQTSQEPLTVRLGVVTPRGAGAPGPTAAAAQ
;
A
#
# COMPACT_ATOMS: atom_id res chain seq x y z
N PHE A 1 -3.95 -18.41 -2.27
CA PHE A 1 -3.53 -16.99 -2.25
C PHE A 1 -2.31 -16.74 -1.36
N ARG A 2 -2.17 -17.40 -0.19
CA ARG A 2 -1.11 -17.06 0.76
C ARG A 2 0.29 -17.26 0.17
N GLU A 3 0.52 -18.38 -0.50
CA GLU A 3 1.83 -18.67 -1.13
C GLU A 3 2.24 -17.56 -2.11
N ALA A 4 1.29 -17.12 -2.96
CA ALA A 4 1.53 -16.02 -3.89
C ALA A 4 1.83 -14.71 -3.16
N MET A 5 1.13 -14.39 -2.07
CA MET A 5 1.38 -13.16 -1.29
C MET A 5 2.78 -13.19 -0.68
N VAL A 6 3.18 -14.30 -0.05
CA VAL A 6 4.53 -14.48 0.50
C VAL A 6 5.59 -14.42 -0.60
N GLN A 7 5.35 -15.09 -1.73
CA GLN A 7 6.27 -15.10 -2.87
C GLN A 7 6.63 -13.70 -3.36
N TYR A 8 5.67 -12.76 -3.35
CA TYR A 8 5.90 -11.40 -3.85
C TYR A 8 6.24 -10.39 -2.76
N SER A 9 5.94 -10.66 -1.49
CA SER A 9 6.29 -9.77 -0.38
C SER A 9 7.68 -10.03 0.19
N ALA A 10 8.05 -11.30 0.38
CA ALA A 10 9.29 -11.67 1.04
C ALA A 10 10.55 -11.12 0.35
N PRO A 11 10.72 -11.21 -1.00
CA PRO A 11 11.88 -10.64 -1.67
C PRO A 11 11.97 -9.12 -1.56
N LEU A 12 10.84 -8.45 -1.30
CA LEU A 12 10.77 -7.01 -1.12
C LEU A 12 11.00 -6.58 0.35
N GLY A 13 11.14 -7.52 1.27
CA GLY A 13 11.14 -7.22 2.70
C GLY A 13 9.85 -6.55 3.17
N LEU A 14 8.73 -6.89 2.54
CA LEU A 14 7.41 -6.34 2.83
C LEU A 14 6.59 -7.35 3.62
N ASP A 15 5.94 -6.91 4.69
CA ASP A 15 4.98 -7.72 5.41
C ASP A 15 3.81 -8.10 4.49
N GLU A 16 3.54 -9.39 4.34
CA GLU A 16 2.47 -9.92 3.48
C GLU A 16 1.09 -9.33 3.82
N ASN A 17 0.89 -8.94 5.07
CA ASN A 17 -0.38 -8.38 5.53
C ASN A 17 -0.74 -7.05 4.86
N TRP A 18 0.25 -6.28 4.40
CA TRP A 18 0.02 -5.09 3.57
C TRP A 18 -0.64 -5.44 2.26
N ILE A 19 -0.18 -6.53 1.61
CA ILE A 19 -0.74 -6.97 0.33
C ILE A 19 -2.18 -7.44 0.53
N TYR A 20 -2.46 -8.20 1.59
CA TYR A 20 -3.83 -8.59 1.94
C TYR A 20 -4.73 -7.38 2.20
N GLY A 21 -4.24 -6.40 2.95
CA GLY A 21 -4.96 -5.16 3.24
C GLY A 21 -5.33 -4.39 1.97
N LEU A 22 -4.37 -4.26 1.04
CA LEU A 22 -4.56 -3.62 -0.25
C LEU A 22 -5.58 -4.39 -1.11
N ILE A 23 -5.39 -5.69 -1.34
CA ILE A 23 -6.29 -6.52 -2.15
C ILE A 23 -7.72 -6.50 -1.58
N ARG A 24 -7.86 -6.58 -0.26
CA ARG A 24 -9.18 -6.52 0.39
C ARG A 24 -9.90 -5.22 0.07
N GLN A 25 -9.17 -4.11 0.03
CA GLN A 25 -9.75 -2.80 -0.27
C GLN A 25 -9.96 -2.58 -1.77
N GLU A 26 -9.03 -3.04 -2.61
CA GLU A 26 -9.05 -2.82 -4.05
C GLU A 26 -10.10 -3.67 -4.78
N SER A 27 -10.15 -4.96 -4.51
CA SER A 27 -10.95 -5.91 -5.28
C SER A 27 -11.83 -6.84 -4.44
N ARG A 28 -11.66 -6.87 -3.12
CA ARG A 28 -12.25 -7.88 -2.24
C ARG A 28 -11.92 -9.31 -2.68
N PHE A 29 -10.72 -9.52 -3.22
CA PHE A 29 -10.23 -10.79 -3.78
C PHE A 29 -10.94 -11.25 -5.06
N ILE A 30 -11.63 -10.36 -5.77
CA ILE A 30 -12.18 -10.65 -7.11
C ILE A 30 -11.04 -10.54 -8.11
N MET A 31 -10.63 -11.68 -8.69
CA MET A 31 -9.43 -11.77 -9.54
C MET A 31 -9.54 -10.99 -10.85
N ASP A 32 -10.72 -10.92 -11.43
CA ASP A 32 -11.01 -10.24 -12.68
C ASP A 32 -11.68 -8.87 -12.48
N ALA A 33 -11.60 -8.32 -11.26
CA ALA A 33 -12.16 -7.02 -10.94
C ALA A 33 -11.68 -5.95 -11.93
N ARG A 34 -12.63 -5.12 -12.39
CA ARG A 34 -12.35 -3.98 -13.26
C ARG A 34 -13.12 -2.76 -12.77
N SER A 35 -12.43 -1.63 -12.68
CA SER A 35 -13.07 -0.37 -12.38
C SER A 35 -13.55 0.33 -13.65
N SER A 36 -14.49 1.26 -13.51
CA SER A 36 -14.98 2.10 -14.60
C SER A 36 -13.90 2.99 -15.23
N VAL A 37 -12.80 3.24 -14.49
CA VAL A 37 -11.68 4.06 -14.96
C VAL A 37 -10.51 3.22 -15.51
N GLY A 38 -10.68 1.89 -15.61
CA GLY A 38 -9.74 0.98 -16.25
C GLY A 38 -8.71 0.31 -15.34
N ALA A 39 -8.82 0.46 -14.02
CA ALA A 39 -8.01 -0.33 -13.10
C ALA A 39 -8.43 -1.80 -13.15
N SER A 40 -7.49 -2.73 -13.00
CA SER A 40 -7.74 -4.15 -13.23
C SER A 40 -7.02 -5.06 -12.23
N GLY A 41 -7.65 -6.21 -11.95
CA GLY A 41 -7.09 -7.30 -11.16
C GLY A 41 -7.17 -7.09 -9.66
N LEU A 42 -6.55 -8.00 -8.91
CA LEU A 42 -6.60 -8.04 -7.45
C LEU A 42 -6.19 -6.73 -6.76
N MET A 43 -5.16 -6.08 -7.27
CA MET A 43 -4.59 -4.83 -6.71
C MET A 43 -4.97 -3.59 -7.53
N GLN A 44 -5.97 -3.70 -8.41
CA GLN A 44 -6.56 -2.59 -9.19
C GLN A 44 -5.52 -1.67 -9.85
N LEU A 45 -4.59 -2.25 -10.59
CA LEU A 45 -3.57 -1.49 -11.27
C LEU A 45 -4.10 -0.79 -12.51
N MET A 46 -3.79 0.50 -12.62
CA MET A 46 -4.00 1.25 -13.85
C MET A 46 -3.01 0.80 -14.93
N PRO A 47 -3.40 0.78 -16.21
CA PRO A 47 -2.50 0.36 -17.31
C PRO A 47 -1.17 1.12 -17.33
N GLY A 48 -1.20 2.42 -17.06
CA GLY A 48 0.00 3.26 -16.99
C GLY A 48 0.94 2.86 -15.85
N THR A 49 0.37 2.56 -14.67
CA THR A 49 1.12 2.08 -13.51
C THR A 49 1.76 0.73 -13.81
N ALA A 50 1.00 -0.21 -14.37
CA ALA A 50 1.51 -1.54 -14.71
C ALA A 50 2.65 -1.46 -15.74
N LYS A 51 2.53 -0.61 -16.77
CA LYS A 51 3.59 -0.37 -17.75
C LYS A 51 4.86 0.21 -17.11
N TRP A 52 4.67 1.16 -16.20
CA TRP A 52 5.79 1.76 -15.47
C TRP A 52 6.48 0.72 -14.57
N VAL A 53 5.72 -0.09 -13.80
CA VAL A 53 6.28 -1.15 -12.96
C VAL A 53 7.02 -2.19 -13.80
N ALA A 54 6.45 -2.63 -14.93
CA ALA A 54 7.10 -3.55 -15.84
C ALA A 54 8.50 -3.06 -16.26
N LYS A 55 8.61 -1.76 -16.56
CA LYS A 55 9.90 -1.13 -16.87
C LYS A 55 10.86 -1.15 -15.66
N GLN A 56 10.37 -0.84 -14.46
CA GLN A 56 11.20 -0.81 -13.26
C GLN A 56 11.69 -2.21 -12.85
N THR A 57 10.90 -3.24 -13.12
CA THR A 57 11.21 -4.64 -12.76
C THR A 57 11.85 -5.44 -13.90
N GLY A 58 12.16 -4.79 -15.03
CA GLY A 58 12.79 -5.45 -16.18
C GLY A 58 11.89 -6.48 -16.89
N ARG A 59 10.54 -6.42 -16.71
CA ARG A 59 9.59 -7.33 -17.33
C ARG A 59 9.36 -6.99 -18.81
N ALA A 60 10.35 -7.34 -19.64
CA ALA A 60 10.32 -7.12 -21.08
C ALA A 60 9.22 -7.93 -21.79
N ASP A 61 8.69 -8.96 -21.15
CA ASP A 61 7.58 -9.80 -21.62
C ASP A 61 6.19 -9.18 -21.43
N TYR A 62 6.09 -8.11 -20.65
CA TYR A 62 4.81 -7.42 -20.44
C TYR A 62 4.39 -6.61 -21.68
N ARG A 63 3.19 -6.91 -22.20
CA ARG A 63 2.59 -6.27 -23.38
C ARG A 63 1.37 -5.41 -23.07
N GLY A 64 0.94 -5.38 -21.82
CA GLY A 64 -0.30 -4.68 -21.44
C GLY A 64 -1.58 -5.48 -21.66
N GLY A 65 -2.69 -4.75 -21.81
CA GLY A 65 -3.99 -5.37 -22.05
C GLY A 65 -4.43 -6.29 -20.91
N ALA A 66 -4.93 -7.47 -21.25
CA ALA A 66 -5.46 -8.43 -20.28
C ALA A 66 -4.39 -9.00 -19.31
N GLN A 67 -3.10 -8.88 -19.65
CA GLN A 67 -2.03 -9.39 -18.78
C GLN A 67 -2.04 -8.73 -17.39
N VAL A 68 -2.42 -7.44 -17.30
CA VAL A 68 -2.47 -6.73 -16.01
C VAL A 68 -3.42 -7.37 -15.01
N ALA A 69 -4.45 -8.09 -15.47
CA ALA A 69 -5.41 -8.77 -14.61
C ALA A 69 -4.97 -10.20 -14.20
N GLN A 70 -3.87 -10.73 -14.76
CA GLN A 70 -3.34 -12.03 -14.34
C GLN A 70 -2.90 -11.95 -12.88
N THR A 71 -3.40 -12.86 -12.05
CA THR A 71 -3.24 -12.83 -10.58
C THR A 71 -1.80 -12.63 -10.14
N ASP A 72 -0.88 -13.47 -10.64
CA ASP A 72 0.53 -13.43 -10.24
C ASP A 72 1.20 -12.11 -10.65
N LEU A 73 0.99 -11.70 -11.90
CA LEU A 73 1.55 -10.45 -12.41
C LEU A 73 0.99 -9.23 -11.66
N ASN A 74 -0.33 -9.21 -11.45
CA ASN A 74 -1.01 -8.12 -10.78
C ASN A 74 -0.53 -7.97 -9.33
N THR A 75 -0.43 -9.09 -8.60
CA THR A 75 0.07 -9.11 -7.22
C THR A 75 1.53 -8.69 -7.15
N HIS A 76 2.37 -9.22 -8.03
CA HIS A 76 3.78 -8.81 -8.09
C HIS A 76 3.93 -7.31 -8.35
N PHE A 77 3.24 -6.79 -9.35
CA PHE A 77 3.33 -5.37 -9.71
C PHE A 77 2.75 -4.46 -8.64
N GLY A 78 1.64 -4.84 -8.04
CA GLY A 78 1.03 -4.06 -6.95
C GLY A 78 1.89 -4.03 -5.69
N ALA A 79 2.47 -5.18 -5.30
CA ALA A 79 3.40 -5.26 -4.18
C ALA A 79 4.65 -4.39 -4.41
N PHE A 80 5.23 -4.48 -5.61
CA PHE A 80 6.36 -3.64 -6.00
C PHE A 80 6.00 -2.15 -5.95
N TYR A 81 4.84 -1.76 -6.49
CA TYR A 81 4.41 -0.36 -6.52
C TYR A 81 4.20 0.20 -5.12
N PHE A 82 3.56 -0.56 -4.23
CA PHE A 82 3.39 -0.16 -2.83
C PHE A 82 4.74 -0.02 -2.12
N LYS A 83 5.63 -1.02 -2.25
CA LYS A 83 6.98 -0.99 -1.64
C LYS A 83 7.81 0.17 -2.16
N TYR A 84 7.76 0.43 -3.46
CA TYR A 84 8.47 1.54 -4.09
C TYR A 84 8.11 2.88 -3.45
N TRP A 85 6.81 3.12 -3.23
CA TRP A 85 6.38 4.36 -2.58
C TRP A 85 6.60 4.34 -1.07
N LEU A 86 6.46 3.21 -0.42
CA LEU A 86 6.80 3.08 1.00
C LEU A 86 8.24 3.53 1.27
N ASP A 87 9.19 3.07 0.44
CA ASP A 87 10.60 3.43 0.61
C ASP A 87 10.87 4.91 0.32
N ARG A 88 10.18 5.50 -0.66
CA ARG A 88 10.36 6.91 -1.05
C ARG A 88 9.58 7.90 -0.19
N LEU A 89 8.67 7.41 0.58
CA LEU A 89 7.86 8.18 1.53
C LEU A 89 8.31 7.93 2.97
N ASP A 90 9.61 7.80 3.17
CA ASP A 90 10.27 7.66 4.47
C ASP A 90 9.72 6.49 5.31
N ARG A 91 9.29 5.41 4.64
CA ARG A 91 8.71 4.20 5.23
C ARG A 91 7.47 4.46 6.11
N MET A 92 6.68 5.45 5.76
CA MET A 92 5.42 5.78 6.42
C MET A 92 4.24 5.06 5.76
N PRO A 93 3.69 3.99 6.35
CA PRO A 93 2.69 3.14 5.70
C PRO A 93 1.38 3.88 5.38
N ALA A 94 0.92 4.74 6.27
CA ALA A 94 -0.29 5.54 6.04
C ALA A 94 -0.12 6.45 4.80
N LEU A 95 1.05 7.07 4.66
CA LEU A 95 1.36 7.92 3.51
C LEU A 95 1.51 7.10 2.22
N ALA A 96 2.12 5.90 2.30
CA ALA A 96 2.25 4.99 1.16
C ALA A 96 0.88 4.48 0.70
N ALA A 97 -0.03 4.15 1.61
CA ALA A 97 -1.40 3.78 1.27
C ALA A 97 -2.17 4.93 0.59
N ALA A 98 -2.01 6.17 1.09
CA ALA A 98 -2.57 7.35 0.44
C ALA A 98 -1.99 7.57 -0.97
N ALA A 99 -0.68 7.34 -1.14
CA ALA A 99 -0.02 7.42 -2.45
C ALA A 99 -0.51 6.36 -3.43
N TYR A 100 -0.79 5.16 -2.94
CA TYR A 100 -1.33 4.07 -3.76
C TYR A 100 -2.71 4.44 -4.35
N ASN A 101 -3.61 4.96 -3.53
CA ASN A 101 -4.97 5.32 -3.92
C ASN A 101 -5.04 6.65 -4.70
N ALA A 102 -4.48 7.73 -4.16
CA ALA A 102 -4.64 9.08 -4.69
C ALA A 102 -3.47 9.57 -5.56
N GLY A 103 -2.41 8.79 -5.61
CA GLY A 103 -1.16 9.16 -6.28
C GLY A 103 -0.14 9.84 -5.36
N PRO A 104 1.15 9.63 -5.64
CA PRO A 104 2.23 10.10 -4.75
C PRO A 104 2.34 11.62 -4.66
N GLY A 105 1.99 12.34 -5.70
CA GLY A 105 2.01 13.80 -5.70
C GLY A 105 1.05 14.39 -4.66
N ARG A 106 -0.19 13.86 -4.60
CA ARG A 106 -1.17 14.27 -3.60
C ARG A 106 -0.76 13.86 -2.20
N ALA A 107 -0.33 12.61 -2.02
CA ALA A 107 0.15 12.15 -0.72
C ALA A 107 1.27 13.03 -0.17
N GLN A 108 2.24 13.40 -1.00
CA GLN A 108 3.32 14.32 -0.64
C GLN A 108 2.80 15.73 -0.28
N ALA A 109 1.79 16.23 -1.00
CA ALA A 109 1.21 17.55 -0.73
C ALA A 109 0.42 17.58 0.59
N TRP A 110 -0.07 16.42 1.05
CA TRP A 110 -0.82 16.30 2.31
C TRP A 110 0.06 16.05 3.54
N ARG A 111 1.38 16.05 3.39
CA ARG A 111 2.27 15.93 4.55
C ARG A 111 2.08 17.12 5.49
N PRO A 112 2.07 16.87 6.82
CA PRO A 112 1.89 17.95 7.80
C PRO A 112 3.13 18.84 7.90
N GLY A 113 2.97 20.05 8.44
CA GLY A 113 4.09 20.95 8.71
C GLY A 113 4.94 20.55 9.92
N THR A 114 4.37 19.77 10.82
CA THR A 114 5.04 19.18 12.01
C THR A 114 4.69 17.69 12.09
N PRO A 115 5.50 16.84 12.76
CA PRO A 115 5.16 15.45 12.95
C PRO A 115 3.78 15.26 13.56
N LEU A 116 2.97 14.39 13.01
CA LEU A 116 1.60 14.12 13.42
C LEU A 116 1.35 12.63 13.51
N GLU A 117 0.71 12.17 14.57
CA GLU A 117 0.29 10.77 14.68
C GLU A 117 -0.52 10.35 13.44
N GLY A 118 -0.24 9.17 12.93
CA GLY A 118 -0.86 8.67 11.70
C GLY A 118 -2.38 8.62 11.79
N ALA A 119 -2.94 8.28 12.95
CA ALA A 119 -4.38 8.28 13.18
C ALA A 119 -5.00 9.67 13.03
N ILE A 120 -4.32 10.72 13.53
CA ILE A 120 -4.76 12.10 13.39
C ILE A 120 -4.54 12.59 11.97
N TRP A 121 -3.35 12.28 11.40
CA TRP A 121 -3.03 12.68 10.02
C TRP A 121 -4.04 12.17 9.00
N VAL A 122 -4.45 10.91 9.12
CA VAL A 122 -5.44 10.32 8.19
C VAL A 122 -6.73 11.12 8.15
N GLU A 123 -7.19 11.67 9.29
CA GLU A 123 -8.40 12.51 9.34
C GLU A 123 -8.20 13.88 8.65
N THR A 124 -6.96 14.31 8.42
CA THR A 124 -6.67 15.56 7.68
C THR A 124 -6.67 15.38 6.17
N ILE A 125 -6.70 14.15 5.66
CA ILE A 125 -6.75 13.87 4.21
C ILE A 125 -8.02 14.50 3.63
N PRO A 126 -7.90 15.43 2.65
CA PRO A 126 -9.05 16.17 2.15
C PRO A 126 -10.04 15.31 1.32
N PHE A 127 -9.58 14.18 0.76
CA PHE A 127 -10.40 13.28 -0.03
C PHE A 127 -11.01 12.20 0.87
N ASN A 128 -12.34 12.21 1.01
CA ASN A 128 -13.07 11.24 1.81
C ASN A 128 -12.77 9.80 1.40
N GLU A 129 -12.72 9.53 0.09
CA GLU A 129 -12.38 8.22 -0.46
C GLU A 129 -11.01 7.74 0.02
N THR A 130 -9.98 8.59 -0.12
CA THR A 130 -8.60 8.24 0.27
C THR A 130 -8.46 8.11 1.79
N ARG A 131 -9.12 8.97 2.56
CA ARG A 131 -9.18 8.89 4.02
C ARG A 131 -9.72 7.53 4.48
N ASP A 132 -10.87 7.12 3.95
CA ASP A 132 -11.47 5.82 4.20
C ASP A 132 -10.61 4.66 3.72
N TYR A 133 -10.00 4.81 2.55
CA TYR A 133 -9.10 3.83 1.98
C TYR A 133 -7.93 3.53 2.91
N VAL A 134 -7.21 4.54 3.36
CA VAL A 134 -6.05 4.38 4.25
C VAL A 134 -6.45 3.66 5.55
N LYS A 135 -7.53 4.11 6.20
CA LYS A 135 -8.03 3.46 7.42
C LYS A 135 -8.33 1.99 7.21
N LYS A 136 -9.01 1.65 6.11
CA LYS A 136 -9.41 0.28 5.80
C LYS A 136 -8.23 -0.62 5.41
N VAL A 137 -7.27 -0.11 4.62
CA VAL A 137 -6.08 -0.89 4.25
C VAL A 137 -5.28 -1.27 5.50
N LEU A 138 -5.02 -0.31 6.39
CA LEU A 138 -4.23 -0.57 7.59
C LEU A 138 -4.97 -1.45 8.60
N ALA A 139 -6.28 -1.22 8.79
CA ALA A 139 -7.11 -2.08 9.64
C ALA A 139 -7.16 -3.53 9.12
N ASN A 140 -7.34 -3.71 7.81
CA ASN A 140 -7.32 -5.04 7.21
C ASN A 140 -5.95 -5.72 7.38
N ALA A 141 -4.85 -4.99 7.25
CA ALA A 141 -3.51 -5.55 7.47
C ALA A 141 -3.34 -6.05 8.92
N VAL A 142 -3.89 -5.34 9.92
CA VAL A 142 -3.92 -5.81 11.31
C VAL A 142 -4.75 -7.07 11.45
N ILE A 143 -5.97 -7.08 10.90
CA ILE A 143 -6.90 -8.21 10.98
C ILE A 143 -6.27 -9.47 10.37
N TYR A 144 -5.66 -9.35 9.18
CA TYR A 144 -4.98 -10.49 8.54
C TYR A 144 -3.77 -10.95 9.33
N GLY A 145 -2.94 -10.02 9.85
CA GLY A 145 -1.80 -10.36 10.70
C GLY A 145 -2.19 -11.18 11.92
N GLN A 146 -3.26 -10.79 12.60
CA GLN A 146 -3.81 -11.53 13.74
C GLN A 146 -4.42 -12.87 13.31
N SER A 147 -5.21 -12.90 12.24
CA SER A 147 -5.88 -14.10 11.75
C SER A 147 -4.89 -15.18 11.29
N PHE A 148 -3.78 -14.78 10.68
CA PHE A 148 -2.72 -15.69 10.24
C PHE A 148 -1.63 -15.91 11.28
N GLN A 149 -1.73 -15.25 12.43
CA GLN A 149 -0.71 -15.28 13.50
C GLN A 149 0.70 -14.85 13.01
N THR A 150 0.75 -13.96 12.03
CA THR A 150 2.00 -13.45 11.45
C THR A 150 2.42 -12.12 12.05
N SER A 151 1.49 -11.38 12.65
CA SER A 151 1.77 -10.11 13.33
C SER A 151 0.73 -9.84 14.43
N GLN A 152 1.20 -9.32 15.56
CA GLN A 152 0.36 -8.80 16.64
C GLN A 152 0.44 -7.26 16.75
N GLU A 153 1.01 -6.62 15.75
CA GLU A 153 1.21 -5.17 15.73
C GLU A 153 -0.14 -4.44 15.71
N PRO A 154 -0.42 -3.55 16.70
CA PRO A 154 -1.68 -2.82 16.77
C PRO A 154 -1.79 -1.76 15.66
N LEU A 155 -3.02 -1.35 15.36
CA LEU A 155 -3.31 -0.38 14.29
C LEU A 155 -2.58 0.96 14.50
N THR A 156 -2.49 1.43 15.74
CA THR A 156 -1.80 2.69 16.07
C THR A 156 -0.32 2.67 15.69
N VAL A 157 0.35 1.52 15.88
CA VAL A 157 1.75 1.32 15.47
C VAL A 157 1.85 1.26 13.95
N ARG A 158 0.94 0.56 13.27
CA ARG A 158 0.92 0.49 11.79
C ARG A 158 0.65 1.84 11.15
N LEU A 159 -0.20 2.67 11.73
CA LEU A 159 -0.44 4.05 11.28
C LEU A 159 0.80 4.92 11.46
N GLY A 160 1.56 4.69 12.55
CA GLY A 160 2.81 5.36 12.84
C GLY A 160 2.67 6.87 12.99
N VAL A 161 3.71 7.58 12.57
CA VAL A 161 3.78 9.06 12.57
C VAL A 161 4.07 9.53 11.15
N VAL A 162 3.36 10.54 10.68
CA VAL A 162 3.64 11.21 9.41
C VAL A 162 4.44 12.47 9.67
N THR A 163 5.61 12.57 9.06
CA THR A 163 6.55 13.67 9.23
C THR A 163 6.51 14.65 8.06
N PRO A 164 6.95 15.91 8.25
CA PRO A 164 7.14 16.86 7.17
C PRO A 164 8.07 16.34 6.08
N ARG A 165 7.99 16.92 4.90
CA ARG A 165 8.91 16.58 3.79
C ARG A 165 10.36 16.92 4.20
N GLY A 166 11.26 15.97 3.98
CA GLY A 166 12.70 16.14 4.29
C GLY A 166 13.09 15.87 5.74
N ALA A 167 12.14 15.54 6.62
CA ALA A 167 12.44 15.23 8.02
C ALA A 167 13.00 13.80 8.22
N GLY A 168 13.06 12.99 7.17
CA GLY A 168 13.48 11.58 7.25
C GLY A 168 12.40 10.67 7.84
N ALA A 169 12.75 9.39 7.97
CA ALA A 169 11.87 8.42 8.60
C ALA A 169 11.63 8.78 10.08
N PRO A 170 10.39 8.62 10.58
CA PRO A 170 10.12 8.81 12.00
C PRO A 170 10.95 7.82 12.81
N GLY A 171 11.58 8.29 13.86
CA GLY A 171 12.24 7.42 14.83
C GLY A 171 11.24 6.44 15.47
N PRO A 172 11.73 5.36 16.15
CA PRO A 172 10.85 4.43 16.84
C PRO A 172 9.96 5.20 17.81
N THR A 173 8.64 5.01 17.65
CA THR A 173 7.65 5.63 18.55
C THR A 173 7.84 5.06 19.97
N ALA A 174 7.86 5.94 20.96
CA ALA A 174 8.02 5.59 22.38
C ALA A 174 6.90 4.66 22.94
N ALA A 175 5.95 4.24 22.12
CA ALA A 175 4.88 3.30 22.47
C ALA A 175 5.33 1.82 22.55
N ALA A 176 6.59 1.50 22.24
CA ALA A 176 7.14 0.15 22.35
C ALA A 176 7.90 -0.11 23.67
N ALA A 177 7.85 0.81 24.63
CA ALA A 177 8.62 0.76 25.89
C ALA A 177 7.72 0.83 27.14
N GLN A 178 6.56 0.12 27.15
CA GLN A 178 5.82 -0.18 28.37
C GLN A 178 5.26 -1.57 28.32
#